data_54a1dcb87e57cfc71ad8cae9f0a5cccf
#
_entry.id   54a1dcb87e57cfc71ad8cae9f0a5cccf
#
_cell.length_a   1.000
_cell.length_b   1.000
_cell.length_c   1.000
_cell.angle_alpha   90.00
_cell.angle_beta   90.00
_cell.angle_gamma   90.00
#
_symmetry.space_group_name_H-M   'P 1'
#
loop_
_entity.id
_entity.type
_entity.pdbx_description
1 polymer ?
#
loop_
_entity_poly.entity_id
_entity_poly.type
_entity_poly.pdbx_seq_one_letter_code
_entity_poly.pdbx_strand_id
1 'polypeptide(L)'
;MAKTSQHTFRLIILFMVAIALVACGGEENSNPVNPTAAVSPTVIAAVGTAVPAATATLPPPALPTVTLPPPAVVSNEPTPTTPPAPTAAPEPVAIYSKADFGTDRNPLTGELMADPSVLQRRPIAIKISNNPPSFTRPQHGIGQADLVFEHVTETNITRFTVIFYGQTPSDVGPIRSARLIDKELPAMYDAAIFMSGSHPLILDAIAQTDIGDRIYRETSTGFYRKEDNPDIPFEHTLYAHTAELWDSVEWGHDNRPPNFTSTMAFDTTPPAEGDPASYVELHYATWSKVVWEYNEVDGRYYRTVDDEPFVDGNNDEQVSAANVIILYAPHQFDRSICIYPREDGGCDLYSTEIQIWGSGYAMLIRDGQKYDMTWLRQNRSDMFTFVDSQGNPVPLQIGNTWFQVVPFYYDDPIIE
;
A
#
# COMPACT_ATOMS: atom_id res chain seq x y z
N MET A 1 39.83 -61.08 -3.36
CA MET A 1 38.94 -62.11 -3.89
C MET A 1 37.61 -61.49 -4.26
N ALA A 2 37.30 -61.60 -5.56
CA ALA A 2 36.01 -61.64 -6.27
C ALA A 2 34.96 -60.53 -5.95
N LYS A 3 34.75 -59.55 -6.84
CA LYS A 3 33.90 -59.50 -8.05
C LYS A 3 32.47 -60.04 -7.83
N THR A 4 31.47 -59.12 -7.91
CA THR A 4 30.38 -59.30 -8.89
C THR A 4 29.64 -57.99 -9.16
N SER A 5 29.50 -57.70 -10.44
CA SER A 5 28.72 -56.68 -11.13
C SER A 5 27.25 -57.13 -11.21
N GLN A 6 26.29 -56.17 -11.13
CA GLN A 6 24.99 -56.35 -11.78
C GLN A 6 24.47 -55.03 -12.37
N HIS A 7 24.26 -55.10 -13.67
CA HIS A 7 23.57 -54.10 -14.51
C HIS A 7 22.08 -54.05 -14.20
N THR A 8 21.49 -52.86 -14.15
CA THR A 8 20.05 -52.72 -14.20
C THR A 8 19.65 -51.80 -15.36
N PHE A 9 18.76 -52.31 -16.16
CA PHE A 9 18.19 -51.85 -17.41
C PHE A 9 17.49 -50.50 -17.26
N ARG A 10 17.76 -49.59 -18.20
CA ARG A 10 16.94 -48.40 -18.46
C ARG A 10 15.87 -48.73 -19.51
N LEU A 11 14.62 -48.56 -19.15
CA LEU A 11 13.49 -48.61 -20.08
C LEU A 11 13.13 -47.18 -20.47
N ILE A 12 13.38 -46.79 -21.72
CA ILE A 12 12.94 -45.51 -22.32
C ILE A 12 11.61 -45.80 -23.00
N ILE A 13 10.54 -45.13 -22.56
CA ILE A 13 9.26 -45.10 -23.25
C ILE A 13 9.18 -43.77 -24.01
N LEU A 14 9.24 -43.87 -25.33
CA LEU A 14 9.05 -42.79 -26.29
C LEU A 14 7.55 -42.67 -26.58
N PHE A 15 6.90 -41.57 -26.24
CA PHE A 15 5.56 -41.26 -26.72
C PHE A 15 5.66 -40.23 -27.86
N MET A 16 5.40 -40.74 -29.10
CA MET A 16 5.15 -39.89 -30.26
C MET A 16 3.69 -39.42 -30.23
N VAL A 17 3.47 -38.12 -30.24
CA VAL A 17 2.15 -37.53 -30.59
C VAL A 17 2.29 -36.89 -31.94
N ALA A 18 1.58 -37.46 -32.91
CA ALA A 18 1.43 -36.91 -34.26
C ALA A 18 0.40 -35.77 -34.25
N ILE A 19 0.79 -34.58 -34.67
CA ILE A 19 -0.13 -33.48 -34.94
C ILE A 19 -0.43 -33.48 -36.43
N ALA A 20 -1.72 -33.66 -36.76
CA ALA A 20 -2.22 -33.52 -38.11
C ALA A 20 -2.48 -32.05 -38.43
N LEU A 21 -1.81 -31.54 -39.45
CA LEU A 21 -2.09 -30.26 -40.09
C LEU A 21 -3.33 -30.39 -40.97
N VAL A 22 -4.35 -29.60 -40.70
CA VAL A 22 -5.43 -29.30 -41.66
C VAL A 22 -5.22 -27.86 -42.13
N ALA A 23 -4.82 -27.74 -43.39
CA ALA A 23 -4.80 -26.49 -44.11
C ALA A 23 -6.17 -26.30 -44.77
N CYS A 24 -6.82 -25.16 -44.53
CA CYS A 24 -7.86 -24.63 -45.42
C CYS A 24 -7.54 -23.15 -45.69
N GLY A 25 -7.23 -22.89 -46.95
CA GLY A 25 -7.10 -21.53 -47.49
C GLY A 25 -8.47 -20.89 -47.71
N GLY A 26 -8.51 -19.58 -47.69
CA GLY A 26 -9.70 -18.77 -48.00
C GLY A 26 -9.28 -17.31 -48.18
N GLU A 27 -9.53 -16.83 -49.33
CA GLU A 27 -9.11 -15.66 -50.08
C GLU A 27 -9.22 -14.31 -49.36
N GLU A 28 -8.28 -13.43 -49.74
CA GLU A 28 -8.32 -11.97 -49.59
C GLU A 28 -9.57 -11.36 -50.23
N ASN A 29 -10.20 -10.41 -49.56
CA ASN A 29 -10.97 -9.39 -50.21
C ASN A 29 -10.73 -8.03 -49.51
N SER A 30 -9.90 -7.26 -50.18
CA SER A 30 -9.65 -5.85 -49.88
C SER A 30 -10.79 -5.01 -50.47
N ASN A 31 -11.41 -4.17 -49.64
CA ASN A 31 -12.01 -2.92 -50.13
C ASN A 31 -11.96 -1.82 -49.06
N PRO A 32 -11.54 -0.62 -49.45
CA PRO A 32 -11.40 0.52 -48.56
C PRO A 32 -12.74 1.25 -48.39
N VAL A 33 -13.11 1.58 -47.16
CA VAL A 33 -14.21 2.50 -46.89
C VAL A 33 -13.66 3.81 -46.37
N ASN A 34 -13.91 4.85 -47.15
CA ASN A 34 -13.62 6.23 -46.90
C ASN A 34 -14.61 6.85 -45.89
N PRO A 35 -14.25 7.87 -45.12
CA PRO A 35 -15.08 8.46 -44.08
C PRO A 35 -15.97 9.55 -44.66
N THR A 36 -17.19 9.68 -44.19
CA THR A 36 -17.89 10.96 -43.97
C THR A 36 -19.37 10.71 -43.68
N ALA A 37 -19.86 11.12 -42.54
CA ALA A 37 -21.08 11.93 -42.38
C ALA A 37 -21.32 12.29 -40.92
N ALA A 38 -21.24 13.58 -40.68
CA ALA A 38 -21.71 14.21 -39.45
C ALA A 38 -23.24 14.08 -39.36
N VAL A 39 -23.72 13.67 -38.19
CA VAL A 39 -25.16 13.68 -37.88
C VAL A 39 -25.41 14.81 -36.90
N SER A 40 -26.19 15.80 -37.36
CA SER A 40 -26.70 16.92 -36.54
C SER A 40 -27.68 16.44 -35.46
N PRO A 41 -27.75 17.09 -34.31
CA PRO A 41 -28.67 16.72 -33.25
C PRO A 41 -30.12 17.16 -33.59
N THR A 42 -31.02 16.23 -33.53
CA THR A 42 -32.47 16.45 -33.65
C THR A 42 -32.99 17.03 -32.32
N VAL A 43 -33.55 18.23 -32.39
CA VAL A 43 -34.28 18.88 -31.31
C VAL A 43 -35.59 18.15 -31.09
N ILE A 44 -35.79 17.54 -29.93
CA ILE A 44 -37.09 16.99 -29.50
C ILE A 44 -37.83 18.08 -28.74
N ALA A 45 -38.95 18.50 -29.26
CA ALA A 45 -39.85 19.46 -28.65
C ALA A 45 -40.45 18.91 -27.35
N ALA A 46 -40.44 19.72 -26.30
CA ALA A 46 -41.09 19.44 -25.04
C ALA A 46 -42.62 19.48 -25.19
N VAL A 47 -43.27 18.36 -24.90
CA VAL A 47 -44.72 18.28 -24.72
C VAL A 47 -45.04 18.66 -23.28
N GLY A 48 -45.69 19.80 -23.09
CA GLY A 48 -46.20 20.24 -21.79
C GLY A 48 -47.35 19.37 -21.30
N THR A 49 -47.20 18.75 -20.16
CA THR A 49 -48.26 18.10 -19.41
C THR A 49 -48.91 19.09 -18.47
N ALA A 50 -50.24 19.31 -18.67
CA ALA A 50 -51.08 20.18 -17.84
C ALA A 50 -51.19 19.61 -16.41
N VAL A 51 -51.02 20.45 -15.42
CA VAL A 51 -51.26 20.18 -14.01
C VAL A 51 -52.78 20.22 -13.75
N PRO A 52 -53.40 19.19 -13.13
CA PRO A 52 -54.78 19.29 -12.71
C PRO A 52 -54.94 20.14 -11.49
N ALA A 53 -56.02 20.98 -11.47
CA ALA A 53 -56.39 21.93 -10.45
C ALA A 53 -56.63 21.22 -9.09
N ALA A 54 -56.14 21.87 -8.03
CA ALA A 54 -56.33 21.45 -6.66
C ALA A 54 -57.82 21.54 -6.25
N THR A 55 -58.38 20.43 -5.78
CA THR A 55 -59.71 20.31 -5.17
C THR A 55 -59.60 20.84 -3.74
N ALA A 56 -60.35 21.87 -3.39
CA ALA A 56 -60.47 22.42 -2.05
C ALA A 56 -61.11 21.41 -1.10
N THR A 57 -60.36 20.96 -0.11
CA THR A 57 -60.85 20.11 0.98
C THR A 57 -61.31 21.00 2.13
N LEU A 58 -62.57 20.84 2.59
CA LEU A 58 -63.11 21.51 3.74
C LEU A 58 -62.41 21.09 5.03
N PRO A 59 -62.27 21.99 6.03
CA PRO A 59 -61.62 21.67 7.30
C PRO A 59 -62.51 20.74 8.15
N PRO A 60 -61.92 19.82 8.91
CA PRO A 60 -62.63 18.95 9.83
C PRO A 60 -63.21 19.75 11.03
N PRO A 61 -64.30 19.24 11.65
CA PRO A 61 -64.91 19.92 12.79
C PRO A 61 -64.01 19.89 14.04
N ALA A 62 -64.05 20.99 14.81
CA ALA A 62 -63.24 21.17 15.99
C ALA A 62 -63.64 20.17 17.08
N LEU A 63 -62.67 19.44 17.65
CA LEU A 63 -62.78 18.61 18.82
C LEU A 63 -62.87 19.49 20.09
N PRO A 64 -63.60 19.09 21.14
CA PRO A 64 -63.73 19.83 22.39
C PRO A 64 -62.36 19.95 23.11
N THR A 65 -62.03 21.16 23.49
CA THR A 65 -60.82 21.48 24.27
C THR A 65 -60.96 20.94 25.70
N VAL A 66 -60.16 19.96 26.04
CA VAL A 66 -59.99 19.52 27.44
C VAL A 66 -58.98 20.44 28.09
N THR A 67 -59.40 21.26 29.03
CA THR A 67 -58.51 22.12 29.81
C THR A 67 -57.80 21.26 30.87
N LEU A 68 -56.51 21.03 30.65
CA LEU A 68 -55.65 20.40 31.65
C LEU A 68 -55.23 21.42 32.72
N PRO A 69 -55.09 21.03 33.99
CA PRO A 69 -54.58 21.93 35.04
C PRO A 69 -53.10 22.30 34.71
N PRO A 70 -52.62 23.51 35.12
CA PRO A 70 -51.27 23.93 34.88
C PRO A 70 -50.25 22.99 35.51
N PRO A 71 -49.17 22.63 34.80
CA PRO A 71 -48.12 21.79 35.36
C PRO A 71 -47.43 22.51 36.53
N ALA A 72 -47.15 21.74 37.61
CA ALA A 72 -46.35 22.24 38.71
C ALA A 72 -44.98 22.67 38.21
N VAL A 73 -44.60 23.91 38.52
CA VAL A 73 -43.29 24.45 38.21
C VAL A 73 -42.27 23.70 39.08
N VAL A 74 -41.59 22.72 38.50
CA VAL A 74 -40.36 22.17 39.07
C VAL A 74 -39.25 23.13 38.74
N SER A 75 -38.76 23.86 39.72
CA SER A 75 -37.55 24.69 39.58
C SER A 75 -36.38 23.77 39.44
N ASN A 76 -35.97 23.52 38.20
CA ASN A 76 -34.69 22.93 37.90
C ASN A 76 -33.63 24.03 37.92
N GLU A 77 -33.11 24.31 39.09
CA GLU A 77 -31.87 25.08 39.20
C GLU A 77 -30.74 24.22 38.59
N PRO A 78 -30.03 24.65 37.57
CA PRO A 78 -28.95 23.86 36.97
C PRO A 78 -27.85 23.67 38.01
N THR A 79 -27.63 22.42 38.42
CA THR A 79 -26.44 22.06 39.21
C THR A 79 -25.18 22.55 38.43
N PRO A 80 -24.29 23.31 39.04
CA PRO A 80 -23.09 23.77 38.34
C PRO A 80 -22.27 22.54 37.96
N THR A 81 -22.25 22.22 36.67
CA THR A 81 -21.38 21.20 36.10
C THR A 81 -19.94 21.77 36.11
N THR A 82 -19.12 21.24 36.98
CA THR A 82 -17.68 21.55 36.96
C THR A 82 -17.15 21.20 35.57
N PRO A 83 -16.48 22.10 34.87
CA PRO A 83 -15.83 21.77 33.59
C PRO A 83 -14.93 20.53 33.79
N PRO A 84 -14.87 19.60 32.84
CA PRO A 84 -13.91 18.50 32.92
C PRO A 84 -12.51 19.09 33.08
N ALA A 85 -11.74 18.51 33.97
CA ALA A 85 -10.33 18.89 34.13
C ALA A 85 -9.63 18.82 32.77
N PRO A 86 -8.72 19.74 32.44
CA PRO A 86 -7.96 19.65 31.21
C PRO A 86 -7.32 18.27 31.15
N THR A 87 -7.54 17.54 30.05
CA THR A 87 -6.82 16.29 29.78
C THR A 87 -5.34 16.63 29.81
N ALA A 88 -4.56 15.98 30.66
CA ALA A 88 -3.12 16.17 30.69
C ALA A 88 -2.57 15.94 29.29
N ALA A 89 -1.65 16.81 28.86
CA ALA A 89 -0.93 16.57 27.61
C ALA A 89 -0.25 15.20 27.67
N PRO A 90 -0.25 14.43 26.58
CA PRO A 90 0.41 13.14 26.57
C PRO A 90 1.89 13.31 26.95
N GLU A 91 2.40 12.40 27.75
CA GLU A 91 3.80 12.40 28.17
C GLU A 91 4.70 12.27 26.93
N PRO A 92 5.81 13.04 26.87
CA PRO A 92 6.77 12.91 25.77
C PRO A 92 7.31 11.48 25.67
N VAL A 93 7.40 10.97 24.44
CA VAL A 93 7.94 9.63 24.15
C VAL A 93 9.24 9.80 23.39
N ALA A 94 10.31 9.15 23.88
CA ALA A 94 11.62 9.14 23.25
C ALA A 94 12.15 7.69 23.24
N ILE A 95 12.36 7.14 22.04
CA ILE A 95 12.73 5.74 21.79
C ILE A 95 13.95 5.75 20.87
N TYR A 96 15.12 5.42 21.40
CA TYR A 96 16.38 5.42 20.66
C TYR A 96 17.05 4.04 20.63
N SER A 97 16.52 3.08 21.38
CA SER A 97 17.03 1.71 21.42
C SER A 97 15.91 0.68 21.48
N LYS A 98 16.25 -0.56 21.17
CA LYS A 98 15.29 -1.70 21.26
C LYS A 98 14.69 -1.84 22.66
N ALA A 99 15.43 -1.50 23.70
CA ALA A 99 14.98 -1.61 25.10
C ALA A 99 13.87 -0.60 25.45
N ASP A 100 13.83 0.53 24.77
CA ASP A 100 12.88 1.62 25.05
C ASP A 100 11.46 1.30 24.56
N PHE A 101 11.29 0.32 23.65
CA PHE A 101 9.96 -0.11 23.20
C PHE A 101 9.17 -0.87 24.27
N GLY A 102 9.84 -1.46 25.27
CA GLY A 102 9.16 -2.36 26.21
C GLY A 102 8.59 -3.60 25.52
N THR A 103 7.39 -4.01 25.93
CA THR A 103 6.69 -5.20 25.40
C THR A 103 5.36 -4.85 24.72
N ASP A 104 4.99 -3.58 24.73
CA ASP A 104 3.65 -3.09 24.36
C ASP A 104 3.66 -2.00 23.27
N ARG A 105 4.85 -1.61 22.80
CA ARG A 105 5.00 -0.68 21.69
C ARG A 105 5.37 -1.39 20.40
N ASN A 106 4.76 -0.94 19.31
CA ASN A 106 5.06 -1.42 17.98
C ASN A 106 6.44 -0.88 17.51
N PRO A 107 7.43 -1.74 17.27
CA PRO A 107 8.75 -1.29 16.82
C PRO A 107 8.80 -0.64 15.43
N LEU A 108 7.71 -0.73 14.65
CA LEU A 108 7.62 -0.12 13.32
C LEU A 108 7.05 1.30 13.34
N THR A 109 6.31 1.66 14.39
CA THR A 109 5.61 2.96 14.49
C THR A 109 5.88 3.71 15.79
N GLY A 110 6.48 3.07 16.79
CA GLY A 110 6.63 3.62 18.14
C GLY A 110 5.33 3.70 18.95
N GLU A 111 4.18 3.35 18.35
CA GLU A 111 2.87 3.44 18.99
C GLU A 111 2.69 2.43 20.12
N LEU A 112 2.02 2.87 21.18
CA LEU A 112 1.54 1.99 22.24
C LEU A 112 0.34 1.19 21.73
N MET A 113 0.43 -0.14 21.80
CA MET A 113 -0.63 -1.02 21.31
C MET A 113 -1.74 -1.17 22.35
N ALA A 114 -3.00 -0.99 21.92
CA ALA A 114 -4.16 -1.28 22.76
C ALA A 114 -4.26 -2.77 23.12
N ASP A 115 -3.85 -3.64 22.21
CA ASP A 115 -3.67 -5.07 22.44
C ASP A 115 -2.22 -5.47 22.05
N PRO A 116 -1.29 -5.55 23.02
CA PRO A 116 0.08 -5.95 22.76
C PRO A 116 0.26 -7.39 22.27
N SER A 117 -0.78 -8.23 22.37
CA SER A 117 -0.70 -9.62 21.90
C SER A 117 -0.48 -9.69 20.38
N VAL A 118 -0.92 -8.69 19.62
CA VAL A 118 -0.68 -8.60 18.17
C VAL A 118 0.81 -8.56 17.81
N LEU A 119 1.66 -8.10 18.74
CA LEU A 119 3.12 -8.07 18.55
C LEU A 119 3.77 -9.46 18.71
N GLN A 120 3.00 -10.48 19.06
CA GLN A 120 3.50 -11.86 19.14
C GLN A 120 3.41 -12.62 17.81
N ARG A 121 2.89 -11.98 16.75
CA ARG A 121 2.81 -12.54 15.41
C ARG A 121 3.95 -12.04 14.51
N ARG A 122 4.16 -12.70 13.38
CA ARG A 122 5.09 -12.24 12.34
C ARG A 122 4.49 -11.06 11.58
N PRO A 123 5.25 -10.00 11.25
CA PRO A 123 4.81 -8.99 10.28
C PRO A 123 4.49 -9.61 8.92
N ILE A 124 3.56 -9.02 8.19
CA ILE A 124 3.26 -9.41 6.81
C ILE A 124 3.56 -8.24 5.86
N ALA A 125 4.16 -8.56 4.73
CA ALA A 125 4.40 -7.65 3.62
C ALA A 125 3.43 -8.00 2.49
N ILE A 126 2.70 -7.02 1.98
CA ILE A 126 1.69 -7.25 0.93
C ILE A 126 2.01 -6.37 -0.27
N LYS A 127 2.04 -6.98 -1.46
CA LYS A 127 2.28 -6.27 -2.71
C LYS A 127 0.99 -5.71 -3.27
N ILE A 128 0.85 -4.38 -3.33
CA ILE A 128 -0.36 -3.69 -3.80
C ILE A 128 -0.08 -2.96 -5.12
N SER A 129 -1.07 -3.00 -6.02
CA SER A 129 -1.06 -2.31 -7.30
C SER A 129 -1.33 -0.81 -7.12
N ASN A 130 -0.70 0.03 -7.96
CA ASN A 130 -0.99 1.46 -8.02
C ASN A 130 -1.41 1.95 -9.41
N ASN A 131 -1.23 1.11 -10.43
CA ASN A 131 -1.52 1.49 -11.81
C ASN A 131 -2.20 0.36 -12.60
N PRO A 132 -3.06 0.71 -13.57
CA PRO A 132 -3.58 2.07 -13.84
C PRO A 132 -4.60 2.50 -12.77
N PRO A 133 -4.72 3.82 -12.49
CA PRO A 133 -5.60 4.34 -11.44
C PRO A 133 -7.06 3.88 -11.55
N SER A 134 -7.59 3.83 -12.78
CA SER A 134 -8.98 3.42 -13.05
C SER A 134 -9.32 1.98 -12.61
N PHE A 135 -8.33 1.12 -12.38
CA PHE A 135 -8.53 -0.27 -11.99
C PHE A 135 -8.03 -0.57 -10.58
N THR A 136 -7.29 0.36 -9.97
CA THR A 136 -6.61 0.10 -8.70
C THR A 136 -7.01 1.02 -7.57
N ARG A 137 -7.68 2.14 -7.87
CA ARG A 137 -8.13 3.09 -6.84
C ARG A 137 -9.65 2.97 -6.62
N PRO A 138 -10.11 3.05 -5.34
CA PRO A 138 -9.31 3.13 -4.13
C PRO A 138 -8.61 1.80 -3.80
N GLN A 139 -7.37 1.88 -3.28
CA GLN A 139 -6.74 0.75 -2.63
C GLN A 139 -7.40 0.49 -1.28
N HIS A 140 -7.43 -0.78 -0.84
CA HIS A 140 -7.99 -1.16 0.45
C HIS A 140 -6.87 -1.45 1.45
N GLY A 141 -7.02 -0.98 2.68
CA GLY A 141 -6.16 -1.27 3.82
C GLY A 141 -4.86 -0.49 3.89
N ILE A 142 -4.50 0.25 2.84
CA ILE A 142 -3.21 0.95 2.75
C ILE A 142 -3.09 2.09 3.76
N GLY A 143 -4.21 2.73 4.10
CA GLY A 143 -4.28 3.82 5.09
C GLY A 143 -4.01 3.36 6.53
N GLN A 144 -4.16 2.06 6.81
CA GLN A 144 -3.94 1.46 8.13
C GLN A 144 -2.59 0.73 8.24
N ALA A 145 -1.71 0.86 7.25
CA ALA A 145 -0.42 0.21 7.27
C ALA A 145 0.55 0.81 8.29
N ASP A 146 1.37 -0.02 8.91
CA ASP A 146 2.48 0.46 9.74
C ASP A 146 3.54 1.16 8.88
N LEU A 147 3.94 0.53 7.76
CA LEU A 147 4.87 1.10 6.79
C LEU A 147 4.37 0.88 5.36
N VAL A 148 4.55 1.88 4.50
CA VAL A 148 4.29 1.78 3.07
C VAL A 148 5.54 2.15 2.29
N PHE A 149 5.96 1.28 1.37
CA PHE A 149 7.05 1.55 0.43
C PHE A 149 6.47 1.72 -0.96
N GLU A 150 6.43 2.96 -1.45
CA GLU A 150 6.15 3.24 -2.85
C GLU A 150 7.44 3.25 -3.64
N HIS A 151 7.51 2.48 -4.69
CA HIS A 151 8.70 2.36 -5.54
C HIS A 151 8.33 2.14 -7.00
N VAL A 152 9.19 2.55 -7.90
CA VAL A 152 9.03 2.33 -9.34
C VAL A 152 9.16 0.85 -9.71
N THR A 153 8.52 0.49 -10.81
CA THR A 153 8.69 -0.78 -11.51
C THR A 153 9.32 -0.54 -12.88
N GLU A 154 9.43 -1.58 -13.68
CA GLU A 154 10.17 -1.57 -14.95
C GLU A 154 9.65 -0.56 -15.99
N THR A 155 8.38 -0.14 -15.90
CA THR A 155 7.72 0.75 -16.87
C THR A 155 7.45 2.16 -16.33
N ASN A 156 8.24 2.63 -15.37
CA ASN A 156 8.07 3.93 -14.69
C ASN A 156 6.68 4.14 -14.04
N ILE A 157 5.97 3.06 -13.75
CA ILE A 157 4.80 3.06 -12.86
C ILE A 157 5.24 2.63 -11.48
N THR A 158 4.45 2.99 -10.45
CA THR A 158 4.76 2.57 -9.09
C THR A 158 3.92 1.38 -8.64
N ARG A 159 4.40 0.71 -7.59
CA ARG A 159 3.68 -0.24 -6.75
C ARG A 159 3.98 0.03 -5.31
N PHE A 160 3.12 -0.51 -4.44
CA PHE A 160 3.36 -0.47 -3.01
C PHE A 160 3.80 -1.85 -2.51
N THR A 161 4.75 -1.86 -1.57
CA THR A 161 4.96 -2.96 -0.63
C THR A 161 4.59 -2.43 0.73
N VAL A 162 3.56 -3.01 1.32
CA VAL A 162 2.92 -2.52 2.53
C VAL A 162 3.20 -3.48 3.66
N ILE A 163 3.63 -2.99 4.81
CA ILE A 163 3.93 -3.81 5.99
C ILE A 163 2.83 -3.60 7.04
N PHE A 164 2.26 -4.71 7.49
CA PHE A 164 1.34 -4.76 8.62
C PHE A 164 1.95 -5.58 9.75
N TYR A 165 1.90 -5.04 10.94
CA TYR A 165 2.32 -5.69 12.17
C TYR A 165 1.38 -5.39 13.32
N GLY A 166 1.21 -4.10 13.66
CA GLY A 166 0.31 -3.65 14.70
C GLY A 166 -1.15 -3.61 14.28
N GLN A 167 -1.41 -3.37 13.00
CA GLN A 167 -2.75 -3.15 12.46
C GLN A 167 -3.27 -4.38 11.68
N THR A 168 -4.60 -4.47 11.55
CA THR A 168 -5.28 -5.53 10.79
C THR A 168 -6.50 -4.93 10.10
N PRO A 169 -6.33 -4.28 8.94
CA PRO A 169 -7.48 -3.80 8.16
C PRO A 169 -8.37 -4.97 7.74
N SER A 170 -9.66 -4.70 7.43
CA SER A 170 -10.59 -5.75 7.01
C SER A 170 -10.13 -6.44 5.73
N ASP A 171 -9.80 -5.62 4.73
CA ASP A 171 -9.38 -6.05 3.41
C ASP A 171 -8.10 -5.34 2.98
N VAL A 172 -7.34 -5.98 2.10
CA VAL A 172 -6.15 -5.40 1.49
C VAL A 172 -6.09 -5.72 0.00
N GLY A 173 -5.74 -4.72 -0.81
CA GLY A 173 -5.59 -4.89 -2.25
C GLY A 173 -5.85 -3.61 -3.07
N PRO A 174 -5.87 -3.74 -4.43
CA PRO A 174 -5.67 -4.97 -5.21
C PRO A 174 -4.24 -5.49 -5.14
N ILE A 175 -4.09 -6.79 -4.88
CA ILE A 175 -2.78 -7.44 -4.69
C ILE A 175 -2.14 -7.71 -6.07
N ARG A 176 -0.85 -7.46 -6.17
CA ARG A 176 -0.13 -7.51 -7.45
C ARG A 176 1.19 -8.29 -7.35
N SER A 177 1.87 -8.40 -8.52
CA SER A 177 3.10 -9.16 -8.65
C SER A 177 4.28 -8.48 -7.95
N ALA A 178 5.12 -9.27 -7.28
CA ALA A 178 6.37 -8.84 -6.68
C ALA A 178 7.39 -8.31 -7.70
N ARG A 179 8.39 -7.60 -7.21
CA ARG A 179 9.54 -7.07 -7.92
C ARG A 179 10.82 -7.43 -7.16
N LEU A 180 11.99 -7.16 -7.73
CA LEU A 180 13.27 -7.51 -7.10
C LEU A 180 13.46 -6.86 -5.72
N ILE A 181 12.93 -5.67 -5.47
CA ILE A 181 12.97 -5.04 -4.14
C ILE A 181 12.29 -5.89 -3.07
N ASP A 182 11.32 -6.73 -3.46
CA ASP A 182 10.59 -7.60 -2.53
C ASP A 182 11.42 -8.79 -2.02
N LYS A 183 12.63 -8.99 -2.53
CA LYS A 183 13.60 -9.88 -1.88
C LYS A 183 14.23 -9.24 -0.63
N GLU A 184 14.21 -7.89 -0.53
CA GLU A 184 14.86 -7.11 0.52
C GLU A 184 13.88 -6.67 1.62
N LEU A 185 12.74 -6.04 1.26
CA LEU A 185 11.83 -5.45 2.22
C LEU A 185 11.29 -6.46 3.26
N PRO A 186 10.82 -7.67 2.88
CA PRO A 186 10.38 -8.64 3.88
C PRO A 186 11.50 -9.13 4.80
N ALA A 187 12.74 -9.19 4.30
CA ALA A 187 13.90 -9.59 5.12
C ALA A 187 14.23 -8.55 6.20
N MET A 188 14.05 -7.25 5.91
CA MET A 188 14.29 -6.15 6.86
C MET A 188 13.34 -6.22 8.06
N TYR A 189 12.12 -6.65 7.83
CA TYR A 189 11.05 -6.66 8.84
C TYR A 189 10.71 -8.08 9.32
N ASP A 190 11.55 -9.07 9.01
CA ASP A 190 11.29 -10.49 9.31
C ASP A 190 9.87 -10.91 8.92
N ALA A 191 9.36 -10.35 7.82
CA ALA A 191 7.98 -10.48 7.37
C ALA A 191 7.78 -11.69 6.44
N ALA A 192 6.55 -12.22 6.41
CA ALA A 192 6.06 -13.06 5.33
C ALA A 192 5.54 -12.19 4.18
N ILE A 193 5.75 -12.59 2.93
CA ILE A 193 5.31 -11.80 1.77
C ILE A 193 4.12 -12.43 1.05
N PHE A 194 3.12 -11.59 0.77
CA PHE A 194 1.89 -11.92 0.06
C PHE A 194 1.82 -11.18 -1.28
N MET A 195 1.63 -11.92 -2.38
CA MET A 195 1.65 -11.38 -3.74
C MET A 195 0.76 -12.20 -4.67
N SER A 196 0.37 -11.66 -5.83
CA SER A 196 -0.34 -12.43 -6.86
C SER A 196 0.58 -13.39 -7.64
N GLY A 197 1.89 -13.20 -7.54
CA GLY A 197 2.92 -13.91 -8.29
C GLY A 197 4.06 -12.98 -8.71
N SER A 198 4.82 -13.37 -9.73
CA SER A 198 5.83 -12.52 -10.38
C SER A 198 6.28 -13.15 -11.70
N HIS A 199 7.16 -12.45 -12.44
CA HIS A 199 7.92 -13.07 -13.51
C HIS A 199 8.76 -14.25 -12.94
N PRO A 200 8.85 -15.42 -13.64
CA PRO A 200 9.52 -16.62 -13.09
C PRO A 200 10.91 -16.35 -12.54
N LEU A 201 11.76 -15.62 -13.27
CA LEU A 201 13.12 -15.31 -12.81
C LEU A 201 13.16 -14.39 -11.57
N ILE A 202 12.20 -13.48 -11.42
CA ILE A 202 12.07 -12.66 -10.20
C ILE A 202 11.64 -13.55 -9.04
N LEU A 203 10.66 -14.43 -9.27
CA LEU A 203 10.18 -15.34 -8.24
C LEU A 203 11.29 -16.29 -7.76
N ASP A 204 12.08 -16.81 -8.70
CA ASP A 204 13.26 -17.64 -8.38
C ASP A 204 14.31 -16.85 -7.58
N ALA A 205 14.56 -15.57 -7.97
CA ALA A 205 15.48 -14.70 -7.25
C ALA A 205 15.03 -14.43 -5.81
N ILE A 206 13.73 -14.29 -5.55
CA ILE A 206 13.17 -14.14 -4.20
C ILE A 206 13.26 -15.48 -3.45
N ALA A 207 12.83 -16.57 -4.08
CA ALA A 207 12.77 -17.91 -3.47
C ALA A 207 14.14 -18.46 -3.06
N GLN A 208 15.23 -18.02 -3.71
CA GLN A 208 16.60 -18.39 -3.35
C GLN A 208 17.19 -17.63 -2.17
N THR A 209 16.45 -16.68 -1.60
CA THR A 209 16.87 -15.91 -0.42
C THR A 209 16.36 -16.54 0.88
N ASP A 210 16.73 -15.95 2.01
CA ASP A 210 16.31 -16.34 3.36
C ASP A 210 14.81 -16.15 3.64
N ILE A 211 14.07 -15.53 2.73
CA ILE A 211 12.61 -15.41 2.80
C ILE A 211 11.87 -16.39 1.88
N GLY A 212 12.59 -17.28 1.21
CA GLY A 212 12.03 -18.17 0.19
C GLY A 212 10.95 -19.13 0.70
N ASP A 213 10.97 -19.47 1.97
CA ASP A 213 9.96 -20.28 2.67
C ASP A 213 8.74 -19.47 3.17
N ARG A 214 8.77 -18.14 3.04
CA ARG A 214 7.75 -17.21 3.53
C ARG A 214 7.02 -16.49 2.41
N ILE A 215 6.91 -17.11 1.24
CA ILE A 215 6.24 -16.57 0.06
C ILE A 215 4.83 -17.16 -0.05
N TYR A 216 3.83 -16.29 0.03
CA TYR A 216 2.41 -16.67 -0.08
C TYR A 216 1.80 -16.05 -1.34
N ARG A 217 0.98 -16.84 -2.04
CA ARG A 217 0.33 -16.45 -3.30
C ARG A 217 -1.16 -16.70 -3.24
N GLU A 218 -1.89 -16.34 -4.28
CA GLU A 218 -3.35 -16.39 -4.35
C GLU A 218 -4.01 -17.75 -4.01
N THR A 219 -3.24 -18.83 -3.92
CA THR A 219 -3.72 -20.13 -3.46
C THR A 219 -3.72 -20.28 -1.94
N SER A 220 -3.17 -19.31 -1.21
CA SER A 220 -3.15 -19.31 0.26
C SER A 220 -4.48 -18.83 0.82
N THR A 221 -4.77 -19.16 2.08
CA THR A 221 -5.97 -18.71 2.79
C THR A 221 -6.03 -17.18 2.86
N GLY A 222 -7.23 -16.65 2.80
CA GLY A 222 -7.50 -15.21 2.88
C GLY A 222 -7.62 -14.51 1.54
N PHE A 223 -7.03 -15.04 0.47
CA PHE A 223 -7.17 -14.43 -0.85
C PHE A 223 -8.56 -14.66 -1.46
N TYR A 224 -9.08 -13.63 -2.09
CA TYR A 224 -10.31 -13.71 -2.88
C TYR A 224 -10.24 -12.77 -4.10
N ARG A 225 -11.17 -12.95 -5.06
CA ARG A 225 -11.31 -12.05 -6.18
C ARG A 225 -12.58 -11.23 -6.07
N LYS A 226 -12.42 -9.91 -6.22
CA LYS A 226 -13.51 -8.95 -6.25
C LYS A 226 -14.00 -8.85 -7.70
N GLU A 227 -15.13 -9.50 -7.99
CA GLU A 227 -15.66 -9.66 -9.36
C GLU A 227 -16.96 -8.86 -9.55
N ASP A 228 -17.18 -7.83 -8.77
CA ASP A 228 -18.37 -6.97 -8.77
C ASP A 228 -18.39 -5.98 -9.95
N ASN A 229 -17.25 -5.74 -10.59
CA ASN A 229 -17.15 -4.88 -11.79
C ASN A 229 -16.44 -5.63 -12.93
N PRO A 230 -17.18 -6.04 -14.01
CA PRO A 230 -16.61 -6.77 -15.13
C PRO A 230 -15.64 -5.95 -16.00
N ASP A 231 -15.60 -4.63 -15.84
CA ASP A 231 -14.68 -3.75 -16.58
C ASP A 231 -13.27 -3.72 -15.96
N ILE A 232 -13.11 -4.27 -14.75
CA ILE A 232 -11.79 -4.38 -14.11
C ILE A 232 -11.08 -5.64 -14.63
N PRO A 233 -9.89 -5.51 -15.24
CA PRO A 233 -9.12 -6.66 -15.68
C PRO A 233 -8.77 -7.61 -14.53
N PHE A 234 -8.81 -8.92 -14.81
CA PHE A 234 -8.60 -10.00 -13.85
C PHE A 234 -7.37 -9.81 -12.94
N GLU A 235 -6.29 -9.27 -13.46
CA GLU A 235 -5.07 -8.99 -12.71
C GLU A 235 -5.19 -7.89 -11.66
N HIS A 236 -6.30 -7.14 -11.61
CA HIS A 236 -6.59 -6.10 -10.62
C HIS A 236 -7.74 -6.47 -9.66
N THR A 237 -8.23 -7.71 -9.71
CA THR A 237 -9.35 -8.16 -8.86
C THR A 237 -8.92 -8.94 -7.63
N LEU A 238 -7.61 -9.20 -7.42
CA LEU A 238 -7.13 -9.99 -6.30
C LEU A 238 -7.03 -9.14 -5.02
N TYR A 239 -7.73 -9.58 -3.98
CA TYR A 239 -7.75 -8.98 -2.63
C TYR A 239 -7.53 -10.06 -1.59
N ALA A 240 -7.38 -9.65 -0.34
CA ALA A 240 -7.34 -10.59 0.77
C ALA A 240 -8.03 -10.03 2.01
N HIS A 241 -8.67 -10.92 2.79
CA HIS A 241 -9.07 -10.66 4.17
C HIS A 241 -7.82 -10.70 5.04
N THR A 242 -7.40 -9.55 5.55
CA THR A 242 -6.07 -9.37 6.15
C THR A 242 -5.83 -10.30 7.34
N ALA A 243 -6.85 -10.51 8.20
CA ALA A 243 -6.71 -11.41 9.34
C ALA A 243 -6.39 -12.86 8.92
N GLU A 244 -7.01 -13.35 7.84
CA GLU A 244 -6.83 -14.71 7.34
C GLU A 244 -5.44 -14.94 6.70
N LEU A 245 -4.72 -13.87 6.34
CA LEU A 245 -3.33 -13.99 5.89
C LEU A 245 -2.42 -14.47 7.01
N TRP A 246 -2.65 -14.03 8.25
CA TRP A 246 -1.91 -14.58 9.41
C TRP A 246 -2.25 -16.04 9.68
N ASP A 247 -3.47 -16.50 9.38
CA ASP A 247 -3.82 -17.93 9.46
C ASP A 247 -2.96 -18.77 8.49
N SER A 248 -2.66 -18.22 7.31
CA SER A 248 -1.74 -18.86 6.35
C SER A 248 -0.32 -18.97 6.90
N VAL A 249 0.17 -17.95 7.60
CA VAL A 249 1.51 -17.95 8.23
C VAL A 249 1.53 -18.96 9.40
N GLU A 250 0.46 -19.02 10.21
CA GLU A 250 0.29 -19.97 11.31
C GLU A 250 0.28 -21.42 10.79
N TRP A 251 -0.48 -21.66 9.71
CA TRP A 251 -0.52 -22.97 9.07
C TRP A 251 0.84 -23.41 8.53
N GLY A 252 1.66 -22.46 8.05
CA GLY A 252 3.06 -22.66 7.65
C GLY A 252 4.02 -22.88 8.84
N HIS A 253 3.53 -22.85 10.08
CA HIS A 253 4.32 -22.97 11.32
C HIS A 253 5.42 -21.92 11.48
N ASP A 254 5.22 -20.73 10.92
CA ASP A 254 6.21 -19.64 10.93
C ASP A 254 5.65 -18.32 11.56
N ASN A 255 4.46 -18.38 12.15
CA ASN A 255 3.88 -17.26 12.86
C ASN A 255 4.51 -17.14 14.27
N ARG A 256 5.37 -16.15 14.43
CA ARG A 256 6.14 -15.89 15.64
C ARG A 256 6.48 -14.40 15.73
N PRO A 257 6.85 -13.89 16.91
CA PRO A 257 7.41 -12.54 17.01
C PRO A 257 8.64 -12.38 16.09
N PRO A 258 8.78 -11.20 15.45
CA PRO A 258 9.92 -10.93 14.59
C PRO A 258 11.22 -10.82 15.40
N ASN A 259 12.33 -11.18 14.77
CA ASN A 259 13.65 -10.96 15.31
C ASN A 259 14.29 -9.73 14.66
N PHE A 260 13.92 -8.54 15.13
CA PHE A 260 14.52 -7.30 14.66
C PHE A 260 15.95 -7.15 15.16
N THR A 261 16.90 -6.97 14.24
CA THR A 261 18.33 -6.79 14.52
C THR A 261 18.71 -5.33 14.74
N SER A 262 17.93 -4.40 14.17
CA SER A 262 18.02 -2.95 14.37
C SER A 262 16.64 -2.37 14.61
N THR A 263 16.55 -1.11 15.00
CA THR A 263 15.30 -0.39 15.20
C THR A 263 15.42 1.05 14.70
N MET A 264 14.33 1.60 14.18
CA MET A 264 14.20 3.03 13.95
C MET A 264 14.11 3.76 15.29
N ALA A 265 14.55 5.00 15.34
CA ALA A 265 14.34 5.87 16.51
C ALA A 265 13.02 6.64 16.36
N PHE A 266 12.33 6.88 17.47
CA PHE A 266 11.09 7.65 17.53
C PHE A 266 11.13 8.66 18.67
N ASP A 267 10.64 9.86 18.41
CA ASP A 267 10.50 10.90 19.45
C ASP A 267 9.31 11.79 19.11
N THR A 268 8.45 12.07 20.08
CA THR A 268 7.35 13.03 19.92
C THR A 268 7.85 14.46 19.77
N THR A 269 9.08 14.73 20.23
CA THR A 269 9.76 16.01 20.01
C THR A 269 10.50 15.96 18.67
N PRO A 270 10.20 16.84 17.70
CA PRO A 270 10.92 16.86 16.44
C PRO A 270 12.41 17.23 16.64
N PRO A 271 13.31 16.80 15.73
CA PRO A 271 14.69 17.29 15.74
C PRO A 271 14.72 18.82 15.63
N ALA A 272 15.79 19.43 16.15
CA ALA A 272 15.99 20.86 16.00
C ALA A 272 16.34 21.24 14.54
N GLU A 273 16.07 22.49 14.15
CA GLU A 273 16.56 23.09 12.90
C GLU A 273 16.03 22.43 11.61
N GLY A 274 14.74 22.04 11.59
CA GLY A 274 14.06 21.62 10.35
C GLY A 274 13.72 22.80 9.44
N ASP A 275 13.72 22.57 8.13
CA ASP A 275 13.20 23.54 7.15
C ASP A 275 11.66 23.41 7.04
N PRO A 276 10.91 24.47 6.77
CA PRO A 276 9.47 24.37 6.53
C PRO A 276 9.12 23.37 5.43
N ALA A 277 8.09 22.56 5.63
CA ALA A 277 7.62 21.53 4.70
C ALA A 277 6.14 21.24 4.92
N SER A 278 5.28 22.23 4.76
CA SER A 278 3.82 22.04 4.83
C SER A 278 3.24 21.44 3.56
N TYR A 279 3.96 21.54 2.44
CA TYR A 279 3.62 20.98 1.14
C TYR A 279 4.82 20.26 0.55
N VAL A 280 4.61 19.04 0.06
CA VAL A 280 5.63 18.21 -0.61
C VAL A 280 5.05 17.59 -1.86
N GLU A 281 5.63 17.88 -3.02
CA GLU A 281 5.21 17.34 -4.32
C GLU A 281 6.34 16.52 -4.96
N LEU A 282 6.00 15.30 -5.42
CA LEU A 282 6.92 14.39 -6.12
C LEU A 282 6.30 13.94 -7.44
N HIS A 283 7.16 13.74 -8.44
CA HIS A 283 6.78 13.20 -9.73
C HIS A 283 7.51 11.88 -10.01
N TYR A 284 6.77 10.76 -10.02
CA TYR A 284 7.31 9.46 -10.46
C TYR A 284 7.37 9.34 -11.99
N ALA A 285 6.56 10.13 -12.69
CA ALA A 285 6.55 10.31 -14.13
C ALA A 285 5.86 11.64 -14.45
N THR A 286 5.98 12.12 -15.66
CA THR A 286 5.33 13.37 -16.09
C THR A 286 3.79 13.36 -15.94
N TRP A 287 3.20 12.18 -15.79
CA TRP A 287 1.76 11.96 -15.64
C TRP A 287 1.37 11.50 -14.23
N SER A 288 2.30 11.37 -13.30
CA SER A 288 2.04 10.89 -11.94
C SER A 288 2.59 11.87 -10.92
N LYS A 289 1.68 12.67 -10.35
CA LYS A 289 1.97 13.66 -9.32
C LYS A 289 1.48 13.14 -7.97
N VAL A 290 2.37 13.11 -6.99
CA VAL A 290 2.09 12.78 -5.59
C VAL A 290 2.29 13.99 -4.74
N VAL A 291 1.29 14.36 -3.95
CA VAL A 291 1.35 15.50 -3.03
C VAL A 291 1.07 15.03 -1.61
N TRP A 292 1.81 15.58 -0.66
CA TRP A 292 1.58 15.46 0.77
C TRP A 292 1.41 16.84 1.37
N GLU A 293 0.28 17.06 2.03
CA GLU A 293 -0.07 18.34 2.68
C GLU A 293 -0.21 18.14 4.18
N TYR A 294 0.50 18.98 4.95
CA TYR A 294 0.50 18.91 6.41
C TYR A 294 -0.76 19.53 7.00
N ASN A 295 -1.39 18.82 7.90
CA ASN A 295 -2.49 19.30 8.72
C ASN A 295 -2.01 19.52 10.15
N GLU A 296 -1.93 20.79 10.57
CA GLU A 296 -1.48 21.19 11.91
C GLU A 296 -2.42 20.71 13.05
N VAL A 297 -3.68 20.35 12.73
CA VAL A 297 -4.67 19.96 13.74
C VAL A 297 -4.36 18.59 14.32
N ASP A 298 -3.95 17.65 13.48
CA ASP A 298 -3.66 16.27 13.86
C ASP A 298 -2.19 15.87 13.67
N GLY A 299 -1.37 16.78 13.14
CA GLY A 299 0.07 16.55 12.94
C GLY A 299 0.41 15.53 11.85
N ARG A 300 -0.46 15.38 10.83
CA ARG A 300 -0.30 14.36 9.79
C ARG A 300 -0.20 14.97 8.40
N TYR A 301 0.43 14.25 7.50
CA TYR A 301 0.46 14.56 6.07
C TYR A 301 -0.60 13.77 5.32
N TYR A 302 -1.46 14.47 4.60
CA TYR A 302 -2.54 13.90 3.78
C TYR A 302 -2.11 13.74 2.33
N ARG A 303 -2.40 12.56 1.76
CA ARG A 303 -1.96 12.20 0.43
C ARG A 303 -2.99 12.59 -0.63
N THR A 304 -2.51 13.26 -1.67
CA THR A 304 -3.22 13.52 -2.93
C THR A 304 -2.42 12.94 -4.09
N VAL A 305 -3.06 12.39 -5.10
CA VAL A 305 -2.41 11.84 -6.29
C VAL A 305 -3.17 12.29 -7.53
N ASP A 306 -2.47 12.91 -8.47
CA ASP A 306 -3.05 13.41 -9.72
C ASP A 306 -4.21 14.39 -9.46
N ASP A 307 -4.06 15.27 -8.46
CA ASP A 307 -4.99 16.29 -7.99
C ASP A 307 -6.28 15.74 -7.30
N GLU A 308 -6.33 14.43 -7.01
CA GLU A 308 -7.46 13.82 -6.31
C GLU A 308 -7.02 13.28 -4.94
N PRO A 309 -7.83 13.42 -3.88
CA PRO A 309 -7.54 12.80 -2.58
C PRO A 309 -7.33 11.29 -2.74
N PHE A 310 -6.23 10.79 -2.18
CA PHE A 310 -5.94 9.37 -2.20
C PHE A 310 -6.61 8.71 -0.99
N VAL A 311 -7.71 7.97 -1.22
CA VAL A 311 -8.56 7.41 -0.17
C VAL A 311 -8.36 5.90 0.01
N ASP A 312 -8.61 5.39 1.22
CA ASP A 312 -8.65 3.96 1.51
C ASP A 312 -10.07 3.42 1.28
N GLY A 313 -10.18 2.35 0.48
CA GLY A 313 -11.46 1.75 0.12
C GLY A 313 -12.17 0.98 1.25
N ASN A 314 -11.55 0.82 2.43
CA ASN A 314 -12.21 0.20 3.58
C ASN A 314 -13.09 1.18 4.35
N ASN A 315 -12.76 2.48 4.34
CA ASN A 315 -13.42 3.49 5.18
C ASN A 315 -13.68 4.82 4.47
N ASP A 316 -13.25 4.96 3.20
CA ASP A 316 -13.34 6.19 2.39
C ASP A 316 -12.60 7.39 3.02
N GLU A 317 -11.68 7.17 3.95
CA GLU A 317 -10.85 8.21 4.55
C GLU A 317 -9.63 8.51 3.66
N GLN A 318 -9.25 9.79 3.60
CA GLN A 318 -8.02 10.17 2.91
C GLN A 318 -6.80 9.60 3.64
N VAL A 319 -5.95 8.92 2.91
CA VAL A 319 -4.72 8.32 3.43
C VAL A 319 -3.79 9.38 3.96
N SER A 320 -3.26 9.16 5.17
CA SER A 320 -2.33 10.06 5.83
C SER A 320 -1.16 9.31 6.47
N ALA A 321 -0.09 10.03 6.73
CA ALA A 321 1.11 9.51 7.38
C ALA A 321 1.62 10.48 8.46
N ALA A 322 2.17 9.93 9.54
CA ALA A 322 2.90 10.73 10.54
C ALA A 322 4.28 11.15 10.00
N ASN A 323 4.88 10.29 9.18
CA ASN A 323 6.16 10.53 8.54
C ASN A 323 6.10 10.24 7.05
N VAL A 324 6.67 11.12 6.23
CA VAL A 324 6.97 10.85 4.83
C VAL A 324 8.49 10.87 4.67
N ILE A 325 9.06 9.79 4.15
CA ILE A 325 10.50 9.68 3.90
C ILE A 325 10.73 9.61 2.40
N ILE A 326 11.40 10.59 1.83
CA ILE A 326 11.88 10.56 0.46
C ILE A 326 13.26 9.90 0.49
N LEU A 327 13.33 8.65 0.03
CA LEU A 327 14.52 7.81 0.14
C LEU A 327 15.15 7.62 -1.24
N TYR A 328 16.33 8.18 -1.43
CA TYR A 328 17.09 8.02 -2.67
C TYR A 328 17.91 6.75 -2.65
N ALA A 329 17.70 5.91 -3.67
CA ALA A 329 18.44 4.66 -3.83
C ALA A 329 18.86 4.47 -5.31
N PRO A 330 19.99 3.79 -5.59
CA PRO A 330 20.34 3.42 -6.95
C PRO A 330 19.31 2.48 -7.55
N HIS A 331 18.82 2.78 -8.76
CA HIS A 331 17.95 1.93 -9.56
C HIS A 331 18.74 1.47 -10.78
N GLN A 332 18.90 0.17 -10.94
CA GLN A 332 19.69 -0.43 -12.01
C GLN A 332 18.90 -1.53 -12.71
N PHE A 333 19.09 -1.68 -14.02
CA PHE A 333 18.53 -2.80 -14.75
C PHE A 333 19.33 -4.08 -14.48
N ASP A 334 18.69 -5.11 -13.95
CA ASP A 334 19.25 -6.44 -13.87
C ASP A 334 19.15 -7.11 -15.25
N ARG A 335 20.27 -7.10 -15.99
CA ARG A 335 20.33 -7.64 -17.35
C ARG A 335 20.24 -9.17 -17.40
N SER A 336 20.27 -9.85 -16.26
CA SER A 336 20.04 -11.30 -16.20
C SER A 336 18.54 -11.66 -16.22
N ILE A 337 17.66 -10.69 -15.93
CA ILE A 337 16.20 -10.88 -15.87
C ILE A 337 15.53 -10.04 -16.95
N CYS A 338 15.26 -10.66 -18.09
CA CYS A 338 14.50 -10.07 -19.18
C CYS A 338 13.00 -10.28 -18.95
N ILE A 339 12.25 -9.19 -18.81
CA ILE A 339 10.78 -9.22 -18.61
C ILE A 339 10.06 -9.35 -19.96
N TYR A 340 10.53 -8.65 -21.01
CA TYR A 340 9.98 -8.73 -22.36
C TYR A 340 11.07 -9.13 -23.37
N PRO A 341 11.24 -10.44 -23.59
CA PRO A 341 12.18 -10.94 -24.59
C PRO A 341 11.68 -10.66 -26.02
N ARG A 342 12.60 -10.31 -26.91
CA ARG A 342 12.35 -10.14 -28.33
C ARG A 342 12.61 -11.44 -29.10
N GLU A 343 11.99 -11.57 -30.28
CA GLU A 343 12.21 -12.73 -31.17
C GLU A 343 13.65 -12.86 -31.67
N ASP A 344 14.38 -11.73 -31.77
CA ASP A 344 15.78 -11.70 -32.18
C ASP A 344 16.78 -12.11 -31.08
N GLY A 345 16.26 -12.52 -29.91
CA GLY A 345 17.05 -12.87 -28.72
C GLY A 345 17.49 -11.67 -27.89
N GLY A 346 17.09 -10.45 -28.25
CA GLY A 346 17.27 -9.25 -27.43
C GLY A 346 16.24 -9.14 -26.30
N CYS A 347 16.29 -8.04 -25.57
CA CYS A 347 15.35 -7.74 -24.50
C CYS A 347 14.90 -6.29 -24.57
N ASP A 348 13.58 -6.08 -24.57
CA ASP A 348 12.98 -4.74 -24.58
C ASP A 348 12.88 -4.15 -23.19
N LEU A 349 12.74 -5.00 -22.15
CA LEU A 349 12.57 -4.56 -20.78
C LEU A 349 13.23 -5.52 -19.80
N TYR A 350 14.20 -5.02 -19.05
CA TYR A 350 14.85 -5.74 -17.95
C TYR A 350 14.21 -5.42 -16.62
N SER A 351 14.34 -6.34 -15.65
CA SER A 351 13.90 -6.07 -14.28
C SER A 351 14.73 -4.97 -13.63
N THR A 352 14.08 -4.16 -12.78
CA THR A 352 14.76 -3.09 -12.04
C THR A 352 15.15 -3.59 -10.65
N GLU A 353 16.44 -3.53 -10.33
CA GLU A 353 16.96 -3.72 -8.99
C GLU A 353 17.09 -2.37 -8.29
N ILE A 354 16.47 -2.22 -7.13
CA ILE A 354 16.54 -1.05 -6.26
C ILE A 354 17.47 -1.39 -5.09
N GLN A 355 18.59 -0.69 -5.02
CA GLN A 355 19.69 -1.01 -4.09
C GLN A 355 19.49 -0.31 -2.75
N ILE A 356 18.70 -0.93 -1.88
CA ILE A 356 18.37 -0.43 -0.53
C ILE A 356 19.25 -1.05 0.56
N TRP A 357 20.55 -1.20 0.30
CA TRP A 357 21.57 -1.67 1.25
C TRP A 357 22.77 -0.72 1.25
N GLY A 358 23.51 -0.69 2.35
CA GLY A 358 24.60 0.24 2.57
C GLY A 358 24.12 1.54 3.20
N SER A 359 24.21 2.63 2.48
CA SER A 359 23.78 3.96 2.93
C SER A 359 23.42 4.86 1.75
N GLY A 360 22.60 5.88 2.00
CA GLY A 360 22.26 6.88 1.00
C GLY A 360 21.55 8.08 1.61
N TYR A 361 21.27 9.06 0.77
CA TYR A 361 20.56 10.26 1.16
C TYR A 361 19.06 10.01 1.32
N ALA A 362 18.46 10.68 2.32
CA ALA A 362 17.01 10.76 2.47
C ALA A 362 16.57 12.08 3.08
N MET A 363 15.31 12.43 2.89
CA MET A 363 14.64 13.52 3.58
C MET A 363 13.54 12.94 4.47
N LEU A 364 13.51 13.32 5.73
CA LEU A 364 12.38 13.07 6.62
C LEU A 364 11.46 14.29 6.61
N ILE A 365 10.19 14.04 6.39
CA ILE A 365 9.14 15.05 6.45
C ILE A 365 8.21 14.66 7.60
N ARG A 366 8.19 15.47 8.66
CA ARG A 366 7.36 15.30 9.87
C ARG A 366 7.06 16.64 10.53
N ASP A 367 5.95 16.75 11.19
CA ASP A 367 5.57 17.94 11.99
C ASP A 367 5.66 19.27 11.22
N GLY A 368 5.33 19.28 9.92
CA GLY A 368 5.42 20.46 9.06
C GLY A 368 6.85 20.87 8.69
N GLN A 369 7.84 20.00 8.89
CA GLN A 369 9.25 20.28 8.67
C GLN A 369 9.96 19.16 7.90
N LYS A 370 11.03 19.53 7.18
CA LYS A 370 11.96 18.66 6.48
C LYS A 370 13.29 18.58 7.20
N TYR A 371 13.84 17.37 7.28
CA TYR A 371 15.16 17.10 7.83
C TYR A 371 15.99 16.29 6.82
N ASP A 372 17.14 16.79 6.45
CA ASP A 372 18.10 16.03 5.62
C ASP A 372 18.81 14.99 6.48
N MET A 373 18.89 13.77 5.99
CA MET A 373 19.46 12.66 6.73
C MET A 373 20.14 11.63 5.83
N THR A 374 20.92 10.77 6.44
CA THR A 374 21.51 9.58 5.79
C THR A 374 20.78 8.35 6.29
N TRP A 375 20.22 7.55 5.36
CA TRP A 375 19.74 6.23 5.71
C TRP A 375 20.90 5.22 5.73
N LEU A 376 20.84 4.27 6.67
CA LEU A 376 21.81 3.21 6.85
C LEU A 376 21.08 1.85 6.89
N ARG A 377 21.64 0.86 6.19
CA ARG A 377 21.25 -0.56 6.26
C ARG A 377 22.49 -1.40 5.97
N GLN A 378 23.15 -1.87 7.01
CA GLN A 378 24.45 -2.57 6.88
C GLN A 378 24.28 -4.08 6.62
N ASN A 379 23.30 -4.70 7.26
CA ASN A 379 23.02 -6.12 7.11
C ASN A 379 21.66 -6.32 6.46
N ARG A 380 21.44 -7.47 5.84
CA ARG A 380 20.22 -7.81 5.13
C ARG A 380 18.96 -7.75 6.03
N SER A 381 19.08 -8.15 7.28
CA SER A 381 18.00 -8.15 8.27
C SER A 381 17.86 -6.82 9.03
N ASP A 382 18.71 -5.83 8.77
CA ASP A 382 18.56 -4.53 9.41
C ASP A 382 17.40 -3.74 8.80
N MET A 383 16.58 -3.10 9.63
CA MET A 383 15.73 -2.01 9.23
C MET A 383 16.57 -0.82 8.82
N PHE A 384 15.98 0.13 8.12
CA PHE A 384 16.61 1.44 7.97
C PHE A 384 16.83 2.08 9.35
N THR A 385 17.99 2.68 9.52
CA THR A 385 18.26 3.66 10.58
C THR A 385 18.66 4.97 9.93
N PHE A 386 18.40 6.08 10.60
CA PHE A 386 18.60 7.41 10.05
C PHE A 386 19.50 8.22 10.96
N VAL A 387 20.47 8.90 10.36
CA VAL A 387 21.41 9.75 11.08
C VAL A 387 21.56 11.11 10.42
N ASP A 388 21.84 12.12 11.24
CA ASP A 388 22.19 13.46 10.78
C ASP A 388 23.64 13.52 10.24
N SER A 389 24.08 14.72 9.85
CA SER A 389 25.45 14.94 9.35
C SER A 389 26.55 14.72 10.41
N GLN A 390 26.20 14.66 11.68
CA GLN A 390 27.12 14.37 12.80
C GLN A 390 27.09 12.90 13.21
N GLY A 391 26.16 12.09 12.63
CA GLY A 391 25.98 10.68 12.97
C GLY A 391 25.05 10.44 14.15
N ASN A 392 24.31 11.45 14.62
CA ASN A 392 23.29 11.27 15.65
C ASN A 392 22.02 10.68 15.03
N PRO A 393 21.28 9.82 15.75
CA PRO A 393 19.99 9.31 15.27
C PRO A 393 18.99 10.43 14.98
N VAL A 394 18.33 10.35 13.83
CA VAL A 394 17.20 11.21 13.47
C VAL A 394 15.90 10.46 13.77
N PRO A 395 15.13 10.86 14.79
CA PRO A 395 13.93 10.16 15.21
C PRO A 395 12.74 10.49 14.31
N LEU A 396 11.93 9.48 14.04
CA LEU A 396 10.62 9.60 13.41
C LEU A 396 9.57 10.08 14.42
N GLN A 397 8.47 10.66 13.94
CA GLN A 397 7.26 10.88 14.74
C GLN A 397 6.60 9.53 15.04
N ILE A 398 5.99 9.41 16.21
CA ILE A 398 5.15 8.25 16.56
C ILE A 398 4.00 8.13 15.54
N GLY A 399 3.86 6.97 14.93
CA GLY A 399 2.84 6.68 13.92
C GLY A 399 3.43 6.04 12.66
N ASN A 400 2.55 5.83 11.67
CA ASN A 400 2.91 5.19 10.42
C ASN A 400 3.90 6.02 9.57
N THR A 401 4.68 5.31 8.75
CA THR A 401 5.67 5.94 7.86
C THR A 401 5.44 5.52 6.41
N TRP A 402 5.45 6.51 5.52
CA TRP A 402 5.41 6.32 4.08
C TRP A 402 6.77 6.61 3.44
N PHE A 403 7.35 5.61 2.80
CA PHE A 403 8.61 5.71 2.08
C PHE A 403 8.35 5.94 0.59
N GLN A 404 8.79 7.09 0.07
CA GLN A 404 8.85 7.41 -1.35
C GLN A 404 10.26 7.01 -1.83
N VAL A 405 10.39 5.79 -2.40
CA VAL A 405 11.68 5.28 -2.87
C VAL A 405 11.91 5.76 -4.29
N VAL A 406 12.85 6.68 -4.45
CA VAL A 406 13.10 7.39 -5.71
C VAL A 406 14.53 7.15 -6.23
N PRO A 407 14.70 7.09 -7.56
CA PRO A 407 16.03 7.06 -8.16
C PRO A 407 16.70 8.45 -8.14
N PHE A 408 18.03 8.49 -8.15
CA PHE A 408 18.79 9.74 -8.18
C PHE A 408 18.62 10.61 -9.43
N TYR A 409 18.02 10.07 -10.47
CA TYR A 409 17.83 10.79 -11.74
C TYR A 409 16.42 11.39 -11.88
N TYR A 410 15.58 11.29 -10.87
CA TYR A 410 14.29 12.00 -10.82
C TYR A 410 14.52 13.44 -10.40
N ASP A 411 13.60 14.30 -10.81
CA ASP A 411 13.59 15.70 -10.38
C ASP A 411 13.46 15.77 -8.85
N ASP A 412 14.08 16.77 -8.25
CA ASP A 412 13.96 17.02 -6.82
C ASP A 412 12.51 17.35 -6.47
N PRO A 413 12.02 16.94 -5.30
CA PRO A 413 10.68 17.28 -4.84
C PRO A 413 10.53 18.79 -4.65
N ILE A 414 9.32 19.30 -4.92
CA ILE A 414 8.95 20.66 -4.53
C ILE A 414 8.53 20.61 -3.06
N ILE A 415 9.16 21.43 -2.21
CA ILE A 415 8.88 21.48 -0.77
C ILE A 415 8.67 22.94 -0.37
N GLU A 416 7.53 23.23 0.31
CA GLU A 416 7.12 24.57 0.76
C GLU A 416 6.68 24.59 2.24
#